data_eb7b115b3a9daff15e66410fce84f5c2
#
_entry.id   eb7b115b3a9daff15e66410fce84f5c2
#
_cell.length_a   1.000
_cell.length_b   1.000
_cell.length_c   1.000
_cell.angle_alpha   90.00
_cell.angle_beta   90.00
_cell.angle_gamma   90.00
#
_symmetry.space_group_name_H-M   'P 1'
#
loop_
_entity.id
_entity.type
_entity.pdbx_description
1 polymer ?
#
loop_
_entity_poly.entity_id
_entity_poly.type
_entity_poly.pdbx_seq_one_letter_code
_entity_poly.pdbx_strand_id
1 'polypeptide(L)'
;MEKEFGECKLQIAKQIFLSAQKQLEEHIKKIFGGITISHIYEKIEPHKRFRRLQYQIEFSDDGKPELYVKVLNDEEDGVVPELFFSSAQLNTVALSVFLGGALSSHNPEVKTIFIDDPIGHFDDLNVLSFIDVIRTIISETDWQIIISTHEENFYEIMKVKLNPKYYNSKFLVFKDEV
;
A
#
# COMPACT_ATOMS: atom_id res chain seq x y z
N MET A 1 -6.81 0.11 -52.32
CA MET A 1 -7.77 0.96 -51.57
C MET A 1 -8.32 0.29 -50.31
N GLU A 2 -9.05 -0.85 -50.35
CA GLU A 2 -9.58 -1.47 -49.10
C GLU A 2 -8.50 -2.00 -48.14
N LYS A 3 -7.42 -2.59 -48.64
CA LYS A 3 -6.29 -3.03 -47.81
C LYS A 3 -5.57 -1.88 -47.12
N GLU A 4 -5.27 -0.81 -47.81
CA GLU A 4 -4.63 0.38 -47.26
C GLU A 4 -5.49 1.08 -46.22
N PHE A 5 -6.83 1.10 -46.42
CA PHE A 5 -7.76 1.64 -45.42
C PHE A 5 -7.86 0.76 -44.17
N GLY A 6 -7.73 -0.56 -44.31
CA GLY A 6 -7.66 -1.51 -43.21
C GLY A 6 -6.38 -1.34 -42.39
N GLU A 7 -5.22 -1.20 -43.04
CA GLU A 7 -3.92 -0.99 -42.38
C GLU A 7 -3.88 0.36 -41.66
N CYS A 8 -4.44 1.42 -42.25
CA CYS A 8 -4.52 2.72 -41.57
C CYS A 8 -5.39 2.67 -40.30
N LYS A 9 -6.55 2.00 -40.34
CA LYS A 9 -7.41 1.83 -39.16
C LYS A 9 -6.71 1.03 -38.08
N LEU A 10 -5.97 -0.03 -38.42
CA LEU A 10 -5.22 -0.84 -37.48
C LEU A 10 -4.10 -0.05 -36.81
N GLN A 11 -3.39 0.80 -37.57
CA GLN A 11 -2.35 1.68 -37.02
C GLN A 11 -2.94 2.70 -36.04
N ILE A 12 -4.06 3.33 -36.39
CA ILE A 12 -4.74 4.27 -35.49
C ILE A 12 -5.20 3.58 -34.22
N ALA A 13 -5.80 2.39 -34.29
CA ALA A 13 -6.23 1.62 -33.15
C ALA A 13 -5.04 1.25 -32.23
N LYS A 14 -3.91 0.84 -32.81
CA LYS A 14 -2.67 0.58 -32.05
C LYS A 14 -2.14 1.82 -31.34
N GLN A 15 -2.14 2.98 -32.01
CA GLN A 15 -1.70 4.23 -31.38
C GLN A 15 -2.60 4.65 -30.22
N ILE A 16 -3.93 4.54 -30.39
CA ILE A 16 -4.88 4.83 -29.30
C ILE A 16 -4.64 3.88 -28.13
N PHE A 17 -4.47 2.60 -28.38
CA PHE A 17 -4.21 1.60 -27.35
C PHE A 17 -2.91 1.88 -26.58
N LEU A 18 -1.79 2.14 -27.26
CA LEU A 18 -0.52 2.50 -26.64
C LEU A 18 -0.61 3.81 -25.85
N SER A 19 -1.36 4.79 -26.34
CA SER A 19 -1.59 6.03 -25.60
C SER A 19 -2.39 5.81 -24.32
N ALA A 20 -3.44 4.97 -24.38
CA ALA A 20 -4.22 4.61 -23.19
C ALA A 20 -3.38 3.82 -22.15
N GLN A 21 -2.56 2.88 -22.62
CA GLN A 21 -1.62 2.16 -21.74
C GLN A 21 -0.67 3.12 -21.03
N LYS A 22 -0.07 4.06 -21.77
CA LYS A 22 0.85 5.05 -21.21
C LYS A 22 0.16 5.94 -20.17
N GLN A 23 -1.05 6.42 -20.47
CA GLN A 23 -1.82 7.22 -19.51
C GLN A 23 -2.16 6.45 -18.25
N LEU A 24 -2.53 5.17 -18.36
CA LEU A 24 -2.79 4.29 -17.23
C LEU A 24 -1.53 4.07 -16.40
N GLU A 25 -0.39 3.82 -17.05
CA GLU A 25 0.91 3.68 -16.40
C GLU A 25 1.30 4.94 -15.63
N GLU A 26 1.16 6.11 -16.24
CA GLU A 26 1.42 7.39 -15.58
C GLU A 26 0.49 7.62 -14.37
N HIS A 27 -0.79 7.25 -14.50
CA HIS A 27 -1.77 7.36 -13.41
C HIS A 27 -1.43 6.42 -12.25
N ILE A 28 -1.10 5.18 -12.54
CA ILE A 28 -0.70 4.19 -11.52
C ILE A 28 0.62 4.61 -10.86
N LYS A 29 1.61 5.06 -11.62
CA LYS A 29 2.86 5.62 -11.07
C LYS A 29 2.60 6.81 -10.14
N LYS A 30 1.61 7.63 -10.44
CA LYS A 30 1.24 8.76 -9.58
C LYS A 30 0.62 8.31 -8.27
N ILE A 31 -0.18 7.24 -8.27
CA ILE A 31 -0.81 6.68 -7.06
C ILE A 31 0.21 5.90 -6.23
N PHE A 32 0.96 5.02 -6.86
CA PHE A 32 1.82 4.05 -6.17
C PHE A 32 3.31 4.41 -6.17
N GLY A 33 3.77 5.30 -7.04
CA GLY A 33 5.18 5.68 -7.16
C GLY A 33 5.65 6.72 -6.14
N GLY A 34 4.81 7.07 -5.17
CA GLY A 34 5.13 8.08 -4.16
C GLY A 34 6.16 7.58 -3.13
N ILE A 35 7.01 8.48 -2.69
CA ILE A 35 7.98 8.28 -1.58
C ILE A 35 7.27 7.73 -0.33
N THR A 36 5.99 8.02 -0.15
CA THR A 36 5.17 7.63 0.99
C THR A 36 5.13 6.12 1.24
N ILE A 37 4.97 5.31 0.18
CA ILE A 37 4.84 3.85 0.32
C ILE A 37 6.16 3.22 0.76
N SER A 38 7.26 3.56 0.09
CA SER A 38 8.59 3.08 0.49
C SER A 38 8.94 3.53 1.90
N HIS A 39 8.57 4.76 2.27
CA HIS A 39 8.82 5.29 3.61
C HIS A 39 8.02 4.53 4.70
N ILE A 40 6.75 4.19 4.42
CA ILE A 40 5.95 3.37 5.34
C ILE A 40 6.57 1.99 5.49
N TYR A 41 6.97 1.36 4.37
CA TYR A 41 7.63 0.05 4.39
C TYR A 41 8.91 0.07 5.24
N GLU A 42 9.79 1.03 5.02
CA GLU A 42 11.03 1.20 5.81
C GLU A 42 10.76 1.45 7.29
N LYS A 43 9.66 2.09 7.63
CA LYS A 43 9.28 2.37 9.02
C LYS A 43 8.74 1.15 9.74
N ILE A 44 7.94 0.31 9.10
CA ILE A 44 7.33 -0.86 9.74
C ILE A 44 8.37 -1.96 9.93
N GLU A 45 9.06 -2.37 8.88
CA GLU A 45 10.14 -3.37 8.94
C GLU A 45 11.16 -3.11 7.84
N PRO A 46 12.27 -2.45 8.17
CA PRO A 46 13.36 -2.35 7.21
C PRO A 46 14.04 -3.72 7.06
N HIS A 47 13.72 -4.47 6.01
CA HIS A 47 14.49 -5.64 5.66
C HIS A 47 15.97 -5.27 5.51
N LYS A 48 16.89 -6.03 6.12
CA LYS A 48 18.33 -5.67 6.18
C LYS A 48 18.95 -5.40 4.81
N ARG A 49 18.46 -6.06 3.76
CA ARG A 49 19.00 -5.98 2.39
C ARG A 49 18.03 -5.30 1.42
N PHE A 50 16.73 -5.56 1.53
CA PHE A 50 15.70 -5.07 0.61
C PHE A 50 14.86 -4.01 1.31
N ARG A 51 15.10 -2.72 1.00
CA ARG A 51 14.54 -1.60 1.75
C ARG A 51 13.60 -0.72 0.94
N ARG A 52 13.64 -0.78 -0.40
CA ARG A 52 12.84 0.10 -1.25
C ARG A 52 11.84 -0.69 -2.05
N LEU A 53 10.59 -0.21 -2.09
CA LEU A 53 9.55 -0.76 -2.95
C LEU A 53 9.59 -0.08 -4.32
N GLN A 54 9.52 -0.89 -5.36
CA GLN A 54 9.36 -0.45 -6.73
C GLN A 54 8.11 -1.09 -7.33
N TYR A 55 7.37 -0.30 -8.07
CA TYR A 55 6.19 -0.75 -8.82
C TYR A 55 6.55 -0.84 -10.28
N GLN A 56 6.16 -1.95 -10.90
CA GLN A 56 6.29 -2.18 -12.33
C GLN A 56 4.92 -2.56 -12.86
N ILE A 57 4.53 -1.91 -13.95
CA ILE A 57 3.30 -2.24 -14.65
C ILE A 57 3.72 -3.01 -15.90
N GLU A 58 3.16 -4.18 -16.06
CA GLU A 58 3.28 -4.99 -17.26
C GLU A 58 1.89 -5.16 -17.87
N PHE A 59 1.83 -5.38 -19.16
CA PHE A 59 0.59 -5.67 -19.84
C PHE A 59 0.67 -7.09 -20.38
N SER A 60 -0.29 -7.91 -19.96
CA SER A 60 -0.43 -9.28 -20.47
C SER A 60 -0.71 -9.29 -21.98
N ASP A 61 -0.59 -10.46 -22.62
CA ASP A 61 -0.80 -10.61 -24.07
C ASP A 61 -2.22 -10.18 -24.51
N ASP A 62 -3.21 -10.27 -23.64
CA ASP A 62 -4.58 -9.80 -23.84
C ASP A 62 -4.77 -8.30 -23.46
N GLY A 63 -3.68 -7.59 -23.18
CA GLY A 63 -3.65 -6.15 -22.95
C GLY A 63 -4.14 -5.71 -21.58
N LYS A 64 -4.31 -6.62 -20.61
CA LYS A 64 -4.69 -6.27 -19.25
C LYS A 64 -3.49 -5.76 -18.48
N PRO A 65 -3.63 -4.68 -17.70
CA PRO A 65 -2.56 -4.19 -16.84
C PRO A 65 -2.39 -5.11 -15.63
N GLU A 66 -1.17 -5.45 -15.32
CA GLU A 66 -0.76 -6.18 -14.14
C GLU A 66 0.25 -5.34 -13.34
N LEU A 67 -0.01 -5.17 -12.05
CA LEU A 67 0.85 -4.41 -11.16
C LEU A 67 1.75 -5.37 -10.38
N TYR A 68 3.04 -5.26 -10.62
CA TYR A 68 4.07 -6.01 -9.90
C TYR A 68 4.74 -5.13 -8.87
N VAL A 69 4.93 -5.68 -7.69
CA VAL A 69 5.72 -5.06 -6.62
C VAL A 69 7.06 -5.78 -6.53
N LYS A 70 8.15 -5.04 -6.62
CA LYS A 70 9.50 -5.54 -6.38
C LYS A 70 10.09 -4.83 -5.18
N VAL A 71 10.93 -5.52 -4.45
CA VAL A 71 11.71 -4.90 -3.37
C VAL A 71 13.17 -4.86 -3.79
N LEU A 72 13.75 -3.66 -3.75
CA LEU A 72 15.10 -3.40 -4.21
C LEU A 72 16.09 -3.36 -3.05
N ASN A 73 17.31 -3.85 -3.31
CA ASN A 73 18.47 -3.59 -2.48
C ASN A 73 19.14 -2.24 -2.84
N ASP A 74 20.26 -1.92 -2.17
CA ASP A 74 21.01 -0.70 -2.43
C ASP A 74 21.70 -0.70 -3.80
N GLU A 75 21.92 -1.88 -4.41
CA GLU A 75 22.54 -2.08 -5.74
C GLU A 75 21.48 -2.10 -6.86
N GLU A 76 20.22 -1.80 -6.53
CA GLU A 76 19.06 -1.84 -7.43
C GLU A 76 18.65 -3.24 -7.93
N ASP A 77 19.22 -4.30 -7.34
CA ASP A 77 18.71 -5.65 -7.59
C ASP A 77 17.35 -5.82 -6.94
N GLY A 78 16.38 -6.25 -7.74
CA GLY A 78 15.00 -6.43 -7.31
C GLY A 78 14.61 -7.89 -7.14
N VAL A 79 13.84 -8.16 -6.08
CA VAL A 79 13.21 -9.47 -5.88
C VAL A 79 11.69 -9.33 -5.82
N VAL A 80 11.03 -10.39 -6.24
CA VAL A 80 9.58 -10.54 -6.09
C VAL A 80 9.32 -11.00 -4.65
N PRO A 81 8.61 -10.20 -3.83
CA PRO A 81 8.47 -10.47 -2.39
C PRO A 81 7.93 -11.87 -2.09
N GLU A 82 6.94 -12.32 -2.86
CA GLU A 82 6.25 -13.59 -2.66
C GLU A 82 7.18 -14.83 -2.71
N LEU A 83 8.34 -14.72 -3.35
CA LEU A 83 9.31 -15.80 -3.48
C LEU A 83 10.36 -15.84 -2.36
N PHE A 84 10.52 -14.72 -1.62
CA PHE A 84 11.65 -14.56 -0.70
C PHE A 84 11.25 -14.12 0.71
N PHE A 85 10.06 -13.55 0.87
CA PHE A 85 9.63 -12.92 2.11
C PHE A 85 8.81 -13.87 2.98
N SER A 86 8.95 -13.72 4.29
CA SER A 86 8.06 -14.35 5.26
C SER A 86 6.65 -13.74 5.20
N SER A 87 5.67 -14.42 5.80
CA SER A 87 4.30 -13.89 5.89
C SER A 87 4.23 -12.52 6.55
N ALA A 88 5.03 -12.27 7.60
CA ALA A 88 5.12 -10.97 8.24
C ALA A 88 5.64 -9.88 7.29
N GLN A 89 6.70 -10.17 6.55
CA GLN A 89 7.27 -9.25 5.57
C GLN A 89 6.31 -8.96 4.42
N LEU A 90 5.60 -9.99 3.92
CA LEU A 90 4.56 -9.81 2.91
C LEU A 90 3.42 -8.93 3.43
N ASN A 91 2.99 -9.12 4.67
CA ASN A 91 1.97 -8.29 5.30
C ASN A 91 2.45 -6.83 5.42
N THR A 92 3.71 -6.62 5.80
CA THR A 92 4.33 -5.27 5.83
C THR A 92 4.29 -4.60 4.45
N VAL A 93 4.65 -5.33 3.39
CA VAL A 93 4.55 -4.83 2.01
C VAL A 93 3.11 -4.45 1.67
N ALA A 94 2.16 -5.36 1.92
CA ALA A 94 0.74 -5.13 1.64
C ALA A 94 0.18 -3.91 2.38
N LEU A 95 0.46 -3.77 3.68
CA LEU A 95 0.06 -2.61 4.47
C LEU A 95 0.68 -1.31 3.97
N SER A 96 1.95 -1.35 3.57
CA SER A 96 2.65 -0.18 3.04
C SER A 96 2.03 0.30 1.73
N VAL A 97 1.70 -0.64 0.84
CA VAL A 97 1.00 -0.37 -0.42
C VAL A 97 -0.39 0.22 -0.16
N PHE A 98 -1.15 -0.41 0.74
CA PHE A 98 -2.50 0.01 1.08
C PHE A 98 -2.53 1.41 1.70
N LEU A 99 -1.75 1.64 2.76
CA LEU A 99 -1.69 2.93 3.44
C LEU A 99 -1.16 4.03 2.54
N GLY A 100 -0.06 3.77 1.83
CA GLY A 100 0.54 4.74 0.93
C GLY A 100 -0.36 5.08 -0.26
N GLY A 101 -1.06 4.09 -0.81
CA GLY A 101 -2.06 4.29 -1.86
C GLY A 101 -3.24 5.14 -1.38
N ALA A 102 -3.77 4.85 -0.19
CA ALA A 102 -4.84 5.63 0.43
C ALA A 102 -4.42 7.09 0.66
N LEU A 103 -3.25 7.31 1.28
CA LEU A 103 -2.72 8.64 1.57
C LEU A 103 -2.35 9.44 0.32
N SER A 104 -2.02 8.77 -0.78
CA SER A 104 -1.70 9.40 -2.07
C SER A 104 -2.94 9.76 -2.89
N SER A 105 -4.14 9.38 -2.44
CA SER A 105 -5.39 9.69 -3.14
C SER A 105 -5.63 11.19 -3.18
N HIS A 106 -5.88 11.71 -4.40
CA HIS A 106 -6.14 13.14 -4.60
C HIS A 106 -7.59 13.47 -4.25
N ASN A 107 -7.78 14.34 -3.28
CA ASN A 107 -9.08 14.86 -2.82
C ASN A 107 -10.13 13.77 -2.56
N PRO A 108 -9.87 12.82 -1.63
CA PRO A 108 -10.90 11.87 -1.26
C PRO A 108 -12.08 12.61 -0.61
N GLU A 109 -13.29 12.27 -1.00
CA GLU A 109 -14.51 12.82 -0.37
C GLU A 109 -14.59 12.42 1.11
N VAL A 110 -14.07 11.24 1.43
CA VAL A 110 -14.01 10.69 2.79
C VAL A 110 -12.55 10.36 3.12
N LYS A 111 -11.99 11.03 4.10
CA LYS A 111 -10.63 10.78 4.61
C LYS A 111 -10.65 9.79 5.77
N THR A 112 -11.08 8.57 5.49
CA THR A 112 -11.17 7.51 6.49
C THR A 112 -10.57 6.23 5.94
N ILE A 113 -9.70 5.60 6.71
CA ILE A 113 -9.09 4.30 6.42
C ILE A 113 -9.63 3.30 7.42
N PHE A 114 -10.18 2.19 6.92
CA PHE A 114 -10.61 1.05 7.74
C PHE A 114 -9.59 -0.08 7.56
N ILE A 115 -9.13 -0.63 8.68
CA ILE A 115 -8.17 -1.72 8.70
C ILE A 115 -8.70 -2.80 9.64
N ASP A 116 -8.90 -3.98 9.11
CA ASP A 116 -9.36 -5.13 9.87
C ASP A 116 -8.16 -6.04 10.17
N ASP A 117 -7.91 -6.23 11.45
CA ASP A 117 -6.87 -7.11 11.99
C ASP A 117 -5.49 -7.01 11.31
N PRO A 118 -4.85 -5.82 11.32
CA PRO A 118 -3.68 -5.52 10.50
C PRO A 118 -2.40 -6.28 10.88
N ILE A 119 -2.34 -6.84 12.10
CA ILE A 119 -1.10 -7.33 12.69
C ILE A 119 -0.86 -8.84 12.51
N GLY A 120 -1.67 -9.50 11.70
CA GLY A 120 -1.49 -10.93 11.41
C GLY A 120 -0.03 -11.23 11.03
N HIS A 121 0.60 -12.14 11.77
CA HIS A 121 2.00 -12.56 11.62
C HIS A 121 3.08 -11.52 12.02
N PHE A 122 2.73 -10.37 12.59
CA PHE A 122 3.72 -9.41 13.08
C PHE A 122 4.37 -9.91 14.39
N ASP A 123 5.64 -9.62 14.54
CA ASP A 123 6.31 -9.69 15.84
C ASP A 123 6.08 -8.39 16.64
N ASP A 124 6.50 -8.37 17.90
CA ASP A 124 6.30 -7.23 18.81
C ASP A 124 6.94 -5.94 18.27
N LEU A 125 8.08 -6.04 17.57
CA LEU A 125 8.77 -4.87 17.00
C LEU A 125 8.00 -4.30 15.83
N ASN A 126 7.48 -5.15 14.95
CA ASN A 126 6.67 -4.74 13.81
C ASN A 126 5.34 -4.13 14.25
N VAL A 127 4.73 -4.67 15.31
CA VAL A 127 3.53 -4.10 15.94
C VAL A 127 3.81 -2.67 16.43
N LEU A 128 4.91 -2.46 17.18
CA LEU A 128 5.27 -1.13 17.66
C LEU A 128 5.57 -0.16 16.51
N SER A 129 6.29 -0.60 15.51
CA SER A 129 6.62 0.19 14.33
C SER A 129 5.37 0.58 13.53
N PHE A 130 4.42 -0.35 13.36
CA PHE A 130 3.13 -0.08 12.74
C PHE A 130 2.34 0.99 13.52
N ILE A 131 2.27 0.87 14.85
CA ILE A 131 1.60 1.87 15.71
C ILE A 131 2.26 3.25 15.54
N ASP A 132 3.59 3.33 15.45
CA ASP A 132 4.29 4.59 15.25
C ASP A 132 4.00 5.19 13.86
N VAL A 133 3.82 4.37 12.82
CA VAL A 133 3.31 4.83 11.51
C VAL A 133 1.89 5.39 11.63
N ILE A 134 0.98 4.69 12.31
CA ILE A 134 -0.38 5.18 12.56
C ILE A 134 -0.37 6.52 13.30
N ARG A 135 0.47 6.64 14.34
CA ARG A 135 0.65 7.90 15.09
C ARG A 135 1.11 9.05 14.19
N THR A 136 2.06 8.78 13.32
CA THR A 136 2.55 9.77 12.36
C THR A 136 1.42 10.22 11.43
N ILE A 137 0.66 9.29 10.87
CA ILE A 137 -0.46 9.62 9.97
C ILE A 137 -1.48 10.51 10.67
N ILE A 138 -1.96 10.13 11.86
CA ILE A 138 -2.99 10.91 12.58
C ILE A 138 -2.46 12.24 13.14
N SER A 139 -1.16 12.40 13.32
CA SER A 139 -0.55 13.64 13.81
C SER A 139 -0.25 14.64 12.70
N GLU A 140 0.09 14.15 11.51
CA GLU A 140 0.53 14.97 10.38
C GLU A 140 -0.53 15.16 9.30
N THR A 141 -1.65 14.45 9.42
CA THR A 141 -2.74 14.52 8.43
C THR A 141 -4.10 14.66 9.12
N ASP A 142 -5.12 14.93 8.32
CA ASP A 142 -6.53 14.95 8.75
C ASP A 142 -7.28 13.63 8.47
N TRP A 143 -6.53 12.54 8.28
CA TRP A 143 -7.12 11.22 8.06
C TRP A 143 -7.62 10.61 9.37
N GLN A 144 -8.80 10.03 9.32
CA GLN A 144 -9.34 9.15 10.36
C GLN A 144 -8.93 7.71 10.07
N ILE A 145 -8.45 7.00 11.11
CA ILE A 145 -8.12 5.58 11.00
C ILE A 145 -8.99 4.80 11.97
N ILE A 146 -9.66 3.78 11.47
CA ILE A 146 -10.49 2.86 12.24
C ILE A 146 -9.86 1.48 12.12
N ILE A 147 -9.49 0.89 13.25
CA ILE A 147 -8.85 -0.42 13.30
C ILE A 147 -9.73 -1.35 14.13
N SER A 148 -10.04 -2.52 13.58
CA SER A 148 -10.59 -3.65 14.33
C SER A 148 -9.50 -4.68 14.61
N THR A 149 -9.58 -5.36 15.73
CA THR A 149 -8.67 -6.44 16.09
C THR A 149 -9.31 -7.37 17.12
N HIS A 150 -8.93 -8.64 17.07
CA HIS A 150 -9.24 -9.62 18.10
C HIS A 150 -8.05 -9.87 19.07
N GLU A 151 -6.91 -9.24 18.82
CA GLU A 151 -5.68 -9.37 19.61
C GLU A 151 -5.69 -8.43 20.81
N GLU A 152 -5.89 -8.97 22.02
CA GLU A 152 -5.97 -8.18 23.25
C GLU A 152 -4.67 -7.41 23.54
N ASN A 153 -3.51 -8.02 23.33
CA ASN A 153 -2.22 -7.37 23.54
C ASN A 153 -2.05 -6.13 22.62
N PHE A 154 -2.41 -6.25 21.36
CA PHE A 154 -2.36 -5.14 20.42
C PHE A 154 -3.30 -4.01 20.85
N TYR A 155 -4.52 -4.35 21.22
CA TYR A 155 -5.49 -3.38 21.73
C TYR A 155 -4.96 -2.60 22.94
N GLU A 156 -4.36 -3.29 23.94
CA GLU A 156 -3.80 -2.63 25.12
C GLU A 156 -2.57 -1.76 24.79
N ILE A 157 -1.69 -2.20 23.90
CA ILE A 157 -0.57 -1.37 23.42
C ILE A 157 -1.09 -0.11 22.70
N MET A 158 -2.10 -0.25 21.84
CA MET A 158 -2.73 0.88 21.15
C MET A 158 -3.31 1.89 22.15
N LYS A 159 -3.97 1.45 23.23
CA LYS A 159 -4.51 2.33 24.28
C LYS A 159 -3.41 3.14 25.00
N VAL A 160 -2.26 2.52 25.21
CA VAL A 160 -1.10 3.19 25.82
C VAL A 160 -0.48 4.19 24.84
N LYS A 161 -0.21 3.75 23.62
CA LYS A 161 0.52 4.53 22.58
C LYS A 161 -0.32 5.65 21.98
N LEU A 162 -1.63 5.45 21.85
CA LEU A 162 -2.61 6.41 21.33
C LEU A 162 -3.55 6.91 22.42
N ASN A 163 -3.01 7.18 23.59
CA ASN A 163 -3.79 7.57 24.77
C ASN A 163 -4.67 8.80 24.45
N PRO A 164 -5.98 8.75 24.76
CA PRO A 164 -6.93 9.87 24.50
C PRO A 164 -6.53 11.20 25.13
N LYS A 165 -5.65 11.19 26.10
CA LYS A 165 -5.11 12.42 26.70
C LYS A 165 -4.25 13.22 25.72
N TYR A 166 -3.61 12.57 24.76
CA TYR A 166 -2.67 13.18 23.81
C TYR A 166 -3.13 13.10 22.35
N TYR A 167 -4.01 12.14 22.04
CA TYR A 167 -4.52 11.88 20.70
C TYR A 167 -6.05 11.91 20.69
N ASN A 168 -6.64 12.35 19.60
CA ASN A 168 -8.09 12.22 19.39
C ASN A 168 -8.43 10.76 19.04
N SER A 169 -8.40 9.90 20.04
CA SER A 169 -8.60 8.45 19.90
C SER A 169 -9.75 7.97 20.77
N LYS A 170 -10.43 6.92 20.31
CA LYS A 170 -11.52 6.25 21.02
C LYS A 170 -11.33 4.74 20.93
N PHE A 171 -11.51 4.06 22.05
CA PHE A 171 -11.39 2.60 22.15
C PHE A 171 -12.73 1.99 22.51
N LEU A 172 -13.14 0.99 21.74
CA LEU A 172 -14.42 0.28 21.92
C LEU A 172 -14.14 -1.21 22.10
N VAL A 173 -14.87 -1.82 23.02
CA VAL A 173 -14.86 -3.29 23.21
C VAL A 173 -16.29 -3.78 22.95
N PHE A 174 -16.41 -4.67 21.98
CA PHE A 174 -17.66 -5.40 21.77
C PHE A 174 -17.71 -6.53 22.79
N LYS A 175 -18.78 -6.57 23.58
CA LYS A 175 -19.05 -7.68 24.49
C LYS A 175 -20.05 -8.57 23.78
N ASP A 176 -19.77 -9.87 23.74
CA ASP A 176 -20.77 -10.85 23.39
C ASP A 176 -21.86 -10.78 24.46
N GLU A 177 -23.08 -10.42 24.09
CA GLU A 177 -24.24 -10.65 24.94
C GLU A 177 -24.49 -12.16 24.90
N VAL A 178 -24.16 -12.83 26.01
CA VAL A 178 -24.47 -14.23 26.25
C VAL A 178 -25.93 -14.39 26.58
#